data_c4ce89fc63f44c7c9fc10e15b43b2ce0
#
_entry.id   c4ce89fc63f44c7c9fc10e15b43b2ce0
#
_cell.length_a   1.000
_cell.length_b   1.000
_cell.length_c   1.000
_cell.angle_alpha   90.00
_cell.angle_beta   90.00
_cell.angle_gamma   90.00
#
_symmetry.space_group_name_H-M   'P 1'
#
loop_
_entity.id
_entity.type
_entity.pdbx_description
1 polymer ?
#
loop_
_entity_poly.entity_id
_entity_poly.type
_entity_poly.pdbx_seq_one_letter_code
_entity_poly.pdbx_strand_id
1 'polypeptide(L)'
;TMPTIKDIAKEAGVAQGTVSNVLNGRGNVSSDKIILVEQACAKLGYTMNQRAKTLRQGSSKLLAAIIPNVHDRRYTDFFLSFKNYAESSGYSVRLYFSNDLLAEEEFQLQTIRSEMTAGIATFSSCTKDGRNIYDEIGIPKQDVVFVERNPFDSPFYIGFDYAKAGLELAEKLTSKKCSRILLITETLDYSSQNEFYMAFSAALKAKNCVLHHVQTDSLHCYTHFLQVLNDLESVDAVVLTNYHLAENFSNVSKTFYPHLHSPIYTISPLF
;
A
#
# COMPACT_ATOMS: atom_id res chain seq x y z
N THR A 1 17.72 -19.26 30.08
CA THR A 1 17.36 -20.10 28.89
C THR A 1 15.88 -20.08 28.72
N MET A 2 15.40 -19.87 27.51
CA MET A 2 13.96 -19.93 27.23
C MET A 2 13.45 -21.36 27.49
N PRO A 3 12.31 -21.51 28.20
CA PRO A 3 11.71 -22.81 28.44
C PRO A 3 11.33 -23.51 27.12
N THR A 4 11.45 -24.83 27.11
CA THR A 4 11.15 -25.68 25.94
C THR A 4 9.84 -26.46 26.14
N ILE A 5 9.31 -27.06 25.08
CA ILE A 5 8.15 -27.99 25.17
C ILE A 5 8.43 -29.14 26.20
N LYS A 6 9.69 -29.55 26.33
CA LYS A 6 10.10 -30.58 27.30
C LYS A 6 9.98 -30.07 28.73
N ASP A 7 10.30 -28.81 28.97
CA ASP A 7 10.18 -28.21 30.30
C ASP A 7 8.71 -28.03 30.71
N ILE A 8 7.85 -27.63 29.76
CA ILE A 8 6.41 -27.53 29.97
C ILE A 8 5.81 -28.90 30.25
N ALA A 9 6.19 -29.91 29.49
CA ALA A 9 5.69 -31.28 29.68
C ALA A 9 6.05 -31.81 31.07
N LYS A 10 7.25 -31.52 31.54
CA LYS A 10 7.72 -31.87 32.88
C LYS A 10 6.93 -31.13 33.97
N GLU A 11 6.72 -29.83 33.82
CA GLU A 11 5.99 -28.98 34.76
C GLU A 11 4.48 -29.37 34.83
N ALA A 12 3.87 -29.58 33.65
CA ALA A 12 2.47 -29.95 33.54
C ALA A 12 2.16 -31.44 33.88
N GLY A 13 3.18 -32.28 34.03
CA GLY A 13 3.03 -33.72 34.26
C GLY A 13 2.39 -34.48 33.09
N VAL A 14 2.58 -34.04 31.86
CA VAL A 14 1.99 -34.65 30.65
C VAL A 14 3.08 -34.98 29.60
N ALA A 15 2.71 -35.81 28.63
CA ALA A 15 3.63 -36.14 27.55
C ALA A 15 3.91 -34.90 26.64
N GLN A 16 5.10 -34.83 26.04
CA GLN A 16 5.45 -33.74 25.10
C GLN A 16 4.47 -33.63 23.93
N GLY A 17 3.95 -34.78 23.44
CA GLY A 17 2.91 -34.82 22.41
C GLY A 17 1.62 -34.13 22.85
N THR A 18 1.23 -34.28 24.11
CA THR A 18 0.06 -33.60 24.68
C THR A 18 0.27 -32.10 24.73
N VAL A 19 1.43 -31.62 25.19
CA VAL A 19 1.79 -30.20 25.17
C VAL A 19 1.76 -29.66 23.74
N SER A 20 2.35 -30.39 22.81
CA SER A 20 2.34 -30.00 21.39
C SER A 20 0.92 -29.91 20.81
N ASN A 21 0.03 -30.82 21.16
CA ASN A 21 -1.35 -30.81 20.72
C ASN A 21 -2.13 -29.64 21.33
N VAL A 22 -1.99 -29.38 22.63
CA VAL A 22 -2.59 -28.20 23.29
C VAL A 22 -2.14 -26.92 22.66
N LEU A 23 -0.82 -26.71 22.53
CA LEU A 23 -0.23 -25.48 21.95
C LEU A 23 -0.61 -25.25 20.50
N ASN A 24 -0.90 -26.31 19.74
CA ASN A 24 -1.28 -26.20 18.34
C ASN A 24 -2.80 -26.28 18.10
N GLY A 25 -3.61 -26.43 19.15
CA GLY A 25 -5.08 -26.61 19.02
C GLY A 25 -5.44 -27.89 18.25
N ARG A 26 -4.63 -28.95 18.33
CA ARG A 26 -4.81 -30.18 17.57
C ARG A 26 -5.15 -31.34 18.49
N GLY A 27 -6.05 -32.21 18.04
CA GLY A 27 -6.42 -33.45 18.73
C GLY A 27 -7.45 -33.24 19.87
N ASN A 28 -8.09 -34.32 20.28
CA ASN A 28 -8.98 -34.34 21.43
C ASN A 28 -8.14 -34.44 22.73
N VAL A 29 -7.76 -33.29 23.26
CA VAL A 29 -7.11 -33.19 24.56
C VAL A 29 -8.19 -32.84 25.60
N SER A 30 -8.25 -33.57 26.72
CA SER A 30 -9.22 -33.28 27.80
C SER A 30 -8.97 -31.85 28.38
N SER A 31 -10.05 -31.20 28.81
CA SER A 31 -10.02 -29.86 29.41
C SER A 31 -9.02 -29.77 30.57
N ASP A 32 -8.92 -30.78 31.41
CA ASP A 32 -7.99 -30.82 32.53
C ASP A 32 -6.52 -30.72 32.08
N LYS A 33 -6.18 -31.45 31.00
CA LYS A 33 -4.82 -31.39 30.45
C LYS A 33 -4.52 -30.05 29.78
N ILE A 34 -5.51 -29.42 29.18
CA ILE A 34 -5.38 -28.08 28.61
C ILE A 34 -5.04 -27.10 29.73
N ILE A 35 -5.80 -27.11 30.83
CA ILE A 35 -5.58 -26.23 31.99
C ILE A 35 -4.18 -26.45 32.59
N LEU A 36 -3.74 -27.68 32.76
CA LEU A 36 -2.41 -28.00 33.30
C LEU A 36 -1.28 -27.44 32.42
N VAL A 37 -1.42 -27.55 31.09
CA VAL A 37 -0.43 -27.06 30.15
C VAL A 37 -0.40 -25.52 30.13
N GLU A 38 -1.57 -24.87 30.18
CA GLU A 38 -1.67 -23.42 30.23
C GLU A 38 -1.05 -22.84 31.52
N GLN A 39 -1.32 -23.46 32.66
CA GLN A 39 -0.70 -23.08 33.93
C GLN A 39 0.82 -23.26 33.92
N ALA A 40 1.30 -24.38 33.36
CA ALA A 40 2.74 -24.61 33.20
C ALA A 40 3.41 -23.60 32.30
N CYS A 41 2.76 -23.22 31.19
CA CYS A 41 3.24 -22.16 30.29
C CYS A 41 3.32 -20.81 31.02
N ALA A 42 2.29 -20.42 31.75
CA ALA A 42 2.27 -19.18 32.52
C ALA A 42 3.35 -19.16 33.60
N LYS A 43 3.52 -20.25 34.35
CA LYS A 43 4.52 -20.40 35.43
C LYS A 43 5.96 -20.29 34.89
N LEU A 44 6.21 -20.89 33.73
CA LEU A 44 7.54 -20.91 33.13
C LEU A 44 7.81 -19.67 32.26
N GLY A 45 6.84 -18.76 32.09
CA GLY A 45 6.96 -17.62 31.17
C GLY A 45 7.15 -18.06 29.71
N TYR A 46 6.58 -19.21 29.33
CA TYR A 46 6.72 -19.72 27.96
C TYR A 46 5.82 -18.95 27.01
N THR A 47 6.44 -18.30 26.02
CA THR A 47 5.75 -17.75 24.86
C THR A 47 5.98 -18.66 23.66
N MET A 48 4.89 -19.08 22.99
CA MET A 48 5.00 -19.95 21.83
C MET A 48 5.88 -19.31 20.76
N ASN A 49 6.94 -20.00 20.37
CA ASN A 49 7.77 -19.55 19.26
C ASN A 49 7.00 -19.69 17.95
N GLN A 50 6.38 -18.57 17.50
CA GLN A 50 5.59 -18.53 16.26
C GLN A 50 6.41 -18.96 15.04
N ARG A 51 7.73 -18.66 15.00
CA ARG A 51 8.62 -19.09 13.93
C ARG A 51 8.75 -20.62 13.85
N ALA A 52 8.88 -21.28 15.01
CA ALA A 52 8.93 -22.74 15.05
C ALA A 52 7.57 -23.40 14.67
N LYS A 53 6.46 -22.72 14.95
CA LYS A 53 5.13 -23.15 14.52
C LYS A 53 4.97 -22.99 12.99
N THR A 54 5.33 -21.87 12.45
CA THR A 54 5.31 -21.56 11.01
C THR A 54 6.15 -22.55 10.21
N LEU A 55 7.38 -22.84 10.66
CA LEU A 55 8.26 -23.84 10.03
C LEU A 55 7.64 -25.25 9.98
N ARG A 56 6.89 -25.63 11.00
CA ARG A 56 6.21 -26.95 11.04
C ARG A 56 4.91 -26.99 10.24
N GLN A 57 4.24 -25.87 10.07
CA GLN A 57 2.96 -25.77 9.37
C GLN A 57 3.13 -25.41 7.87
N GLY A 58 4.33 -25.00 7.47
CA GLY A 58 4.66 -24.63 6.07
C GLY A 58 4.03 -23.32 5.62
N SER A 59 3.27 -22.62 6.47
CA SER A 59 2.69 -21.31 6.19
C SER A 59 2.55 -20.47 7.46
N SER A 60 2.82 -19.19 7.35
CA SER A 60 2.53 -18.23 8.42
C SER A 60 1.13 -17.67 8.26
N LYS A 61 0.52 -17.22 9.36
CA LYS A 61 -0.69 -16.39 9.31
C LYS A 61 -0.34 -14.90 9.35
N LEU A 62 0.79 -14.55 8.77
CA LEU A 62 1.27 -13.18 8.66
C LEU A 62 1.12 -12.71 7.23
N LEU A 63 0.45 -11.58 7.04
CA LEU A 63 0.41 -10.83 5.79
C LEU A 63 1.29 -9.60 5.90
N ALA A 64 1.81 -9.13 4.77
CA ALA A 64 2.55 -7.88 4.68
C ALA A 64 1.75 -6.84 3.91
N ALA A 65 1.78 -5.60 4.38
CA ALA A 65 1.34 -4.43 3.62
C ALA A 65 2.56 -3.54 3.40
N ILE A 66 2.88 -3.23 2.14
CA ILE A 66 3.93 -2.27 1.78
C ILE A 66 3.23 -1.02 1.23
N ILE A 67 3.42 0.10 1.91
CA ILE A 67 2.89 1.40 1.48
C ILE A 67 4.03 2.41 1.37
N PRO A 68 3.90 3.45 0.55
CA PRO A 68 4.96 4.46 0.44
C PRO A 68 5.22 5.18 1.76
N ASN A 69 4.18 5.71 2.41
CA ASN A 69 4.28 6.50 3.64
C ASN A 69 2.93 6.59 4.34
N VAL A 70 2.86 7.31 5.47
CA VAL A 70 1.62 7.55 6.24
C VAL A 70 1.03 8.95 6.03
N HIS A 71 1.65 9.78 5.21
CA HIS A 71 1.21 11.16 5.00
C HIS A 71 0.01 11.24 4.07
N ASP A 72 -0.07 10.36 3.09
CA ASP A 72 -1.23 10.24 2.22
C ASP A 72 -2.27 9.31 2.86
N ARG A 73 -3.46 9.87 3.08
CA ARG A 73 -4.57 9.18 3.70
C ARG A 73 -5.00 7.91 2.95
N ARG A 74 -4.82 7.86 1.62
CA ARG A 74 -5.13 6.67 0.81
C ARG A 74 -4.42 5.43 1.35
N TYR A 75 -3.14 5.57 1.66
CA TYR A 75 -2.32 4.44 2.14
C TYR A 75 -2.72 3.99 3.54
N THR A 76 -3.01 4.94 4.43
CA THR A 76 -3.42 4.62 5.79
C THR A 76 -4.83 4.03 5.86
N ASP A 77 -5.78 4.55 5.08
CA ASP A 77 -7.15 4.03 4.99
C ASP A 77 -7.14 2.61 4.39
N PHE A 78 -6.34 2.38 3.33
CA PHE A 78 -6.12 1.04 2.79
C PHE A 78 -5.56 0.09 3.86
N PHE A 79 -4.47 0.48 4.53
CA PHE A 79 -3.85 -0.37 5.53
C PHE A 79 -4.80 -0.75 6.67
N LEU A 80 -5.55 0.20 7.20
CA LEU A 80 -6.50 -0.04 8.28
C LEU A 80 -7.62 -0.98 7.85
N SER A 81 -8.16 -0.80 6.65
CA SER A 81 -9.21 -1.66 6.09
C SER A 81 -8.68 -3.07 5.84
N PHE A 82 -7.52 -3.19 5.23
CA PHE A 82 -6.85 -4.47 4.97
C PHE A 82 -6.54 -5.22 6.27
N LYS A 83 -5.97 -4.51 7.26
CA LYS A 83 -5.66 -5.07 8.58
C LYS A 83 -6.91 -5.61 9.26
N ASN A 84 -7.98 -4.81 9.35
CA ASN A 84 -9.22 -5.21 10.02
C ASN A 84 -9.84 -6.46 9.37
N TYR A 85 -9.86 -6.53 8.04
CA TYR A 85 -10.39 -7.69 7.33
C TYR A 85 -9.50 -8.94 7.52
N ALA A 86 -8.19 -8.78 7.44
CA ALA A 86 -7.24 -9.86 7.64
C ALA A 86 -7.33 -10.42 9.06
N GLU A 87 -7.43 -9.57 10.08
CA GLU A 87 -7.56 -9.98 11.48
C GLU A 87 -8.87 -10.74 11.72
N SER A 88 -9.99 -10.31 11.12
CA SER A 88 -11.27 -11.04 11.18
C SER A 88 -11.17 -12.43 10.53
N SER A 89 -10.25 -12.61 9.60
CA SER A 89 -9.95 -13.88 8.92
C SER A 89 -8.83 -14.70 9.61
N GLY A 90 -8.36 -14.25 10.77
CA GLY A 90 -7.36 -14.94 11.58
C GLY A 90 -5.92 -14.76 11.10
N TYR A 91 -5.65 -13.72 10.32
CA TYR A 91 -4.31 -13.30 9.92
C TYR A 91 -3.88 -12.07 10.71
N SER A 92 -2.59 -11.94 10.98
CA SER A 92 -1.98 -10.68 11.42
C SER A 92 -1.37 -9.95 10.24
N VAL A 93 -1.32 -8.61 10.30
CA VAL A 93 -0.73 -7.80 9.24
C VAL A 93 0.44 -7.00 9.79
N ARG A 94 1.55 -7.01 9.05
CA ARG A 94 2.70 -6.16 9.32
C ARG A 94 2.81 -5.09 8.25
N LEU A 95 3.03 -3.86 8.69
CA LEU A 95 3.21 -2.70 7.84
C LEU A 95 4.69 -2.45 7.56
N TYR A 96 5.01 -2.17 6.30
CA TYR A 96 6.33 -1.79 5.81
C TYR A 96 6.23 -0.52 4.98
N PHE A 97 7.29 0.29 4.98
CA PHE A 97 7.37 1.53 4.22
C PHE A 97 8.41 1.40 3.12
N SER A 98 8.05 1.83 1.90
CA SER A 98 8.98 1.90 0.76
C SER A 98 9.50 3.32 0.52
N ASN A 99 8.84 4.34 1.06
CA ASN A 99 9.12 5.76 0.76
C ASN A 99 9.15 6.07 -0.75
N ASP A 100 8.46 5.26 -1.56
CA ASP A 100 8.54 5.28 -3.03
C ASP A 100 9.96 5.09 -3.58
N LEU A 101 10.83 4.41 -2.82
CA LEU A 101 12.19 4.07 -3.21
C LEU A 101 12.33 2.57 -3.48
N LEU A 102 12.73 2.23 -4.70
CA LEU A 102 12.89 0.83 -5.12
C LEU A 102 13.83 0.05 -4.20
N ALA A 103 14.93 0.67 -3.75
CA ALA A 103 15.90 0.03 -2.87
C ALA A 103 15.33 -0.28 -1.47
N GLU A 104 14.45 0.59 -0.95
CA GLU A 104 13.78 0.34 0.32
C GLU A 104 12.74 -0.77 0.18
N GLU A 105 11.94 -0.77 -0.89
CA GLU A 105 11.00 -1.85 -1.17
C GLU A 105 11.72 -3.19 -1.31
N GLU A 106 12.84 -3.23 -2.04
CA GLU A 106 13.69 -4.43 -2.19
C GLU A 106 14.18 -4.95 -0.83
N PHE A 107 14.64 -4.06 0.05
CA PHE A 107 15.06 -4.41 1.41
C PHE A 107 13.90 -4.99 2.24
N GLN A 108 12.70 -4.38 2.17
CA GLN A 108 11.51 -4.89 2.85
C GLN A 108 11.11 -6.27 2.34
N LEU A 109 11.14 -6.49 1.02
CA LEU A 109 10.81 -7.79 0.41
C LEU A 109 11.76 -8.91 0.87
N GLN A 110 13.05 -8.64 1.03
CA GLN A 110 14.00 -9.60 1.60
C GLN A 110 13.63 -9.98 3.03
N THR A 111 13.22 -9.00 3.84
CA THR A 111 12.74 -9.22 5.20
C THR A 111 11.47 -10.06 5.22
N ILE A 112 10.47 -9.69 4.41
CA ILE A 112 9.18 -10.38 4.26
C ILE A 112 9.39 -11.84 3.87
N ARG A 113 10.27 -12.10 2.89
CA ARG A 113 10.61 -13.46 2.47
C ARG A 113 11.21 -14.28 3.62
N SER A 114 12.10 -13.69 4.42
CA SER A 114 12.74 -14.36 5.56
C SER A 114 11.74 -14.72 6.67
N GLU A 115 10.61 -14.03 6.75
CA GLU A 115 9.55 -14.25 7.74
C GLU A 115 8.48 -15.27 7.28
N MET A 116 8.63 -15.82 6.07
CA MET A 116 7.68 -16.77 5.47
C MET A 116 6.24 -16.23 5.46
N THR A 117 6.09 -14.96 5.09
CA THR A 117 4.80 -14.26 5.04
C THR A 117 3.86 -14.95 4.03
N ALA A 118 2.58 -15.05 4.37
CA ALA A 118 1.58 -15.78 3.57
C ALA A 118 1.11 -15.01 2.33
N GLY A 119 1.32 -13.69 2.30
CA GLY A 119 0.96 -12.84 1.16
C GLY A 119 1.34 -11.39 1.39
N ILE A 120 1.40 -10.64 0.32
CA ILE A 120 1.83 -9.25 0.27
C ILE A 120 0.78 -8.41 -0.46
N ALA A 121 0.36 -7.29 0.12
CA ALA A 121 -0.35 -6.23 -0.59
C ALA A 121 0.59 -5.01 -0.69
N THR A 122 0.77 -4.45 -1.89
CA THR A 122 1.78 -3.43 -2.11
C THR A 122 1.34 -2.32 -3.04
N PHE A 123 1.68 -1.07 -2.67
CA PHE A 123 1.76 0.08 -3.57
C PHE A 123 3.21 0.16 -4.08
N SER A 124 3.51 -0.64 -5.09
CA SER A 124 4.89 -0.86 -5.52
C SER A 124 5.58 0.39 -6.04
N SER A 125 6.86 0.52 -5.71
CA SER A 125 7.77 1.53 -6.26
C SER A 125 8.38 1.08 -7.61
N CYS A 126 8.06 -0.13 -8.08
CA CYS A 126 8.48 -0.60 -9.39
C CYS A 126 7.79 0.19 -10.50
N THR A 127 8.51 0.38 -11.59
CA THR A 127 8.03 1.03 -12.81
C THR A 127 7.82 -0.01 -13.92
N LYS A 128 7.02 0.33 -14.95
CA LYS A 128 6.65 -0.60 -16.01
C LYS A 128 7.86 -1.17 -16.77
N ASP A 129 8.86 -0.33 -17.02
CA ASP A 129 10.07 -0.71 -17.76
C ASP A 129 11.26 -0.96 -16.83
N GLY A 130 11.01 -1.03 -15.52
CA GLY A 130 12.02 -1.21 -14.49
C GLY A 130 12.28 -2.66 -14.12
N ARG A 131 13.17 -2.83 -13.12
CA ARG A 131 13.46 -4.15 -12.54
C ARG A 131 12.24 -4.75 -11.86
N ASN A 132 12.02 -6.04 -12.05
CA ASN A 132 11.05 -6.79 -11.25
C ASN A 132 11.73 -7.40 -10.02
N ILE A 133 11.83 -6.60 -8.96
CA ILE A 133 12.48 -7.02 -7.71
C ILE A 133 11.75 -8.18 -7.01
N TYR A 134 10.46 -8.40 -7.28
CA TYR A 134 9.70 -9.53 -6.74
C TYR A 134 10.18 -10.85 -7.34
N ASP A 135 10.33 -10.91 -8.67
CA ASP A 135 10.86 -12.08 -9.36
C ASP A 135 12.35 -12.32 -9.01
N GLU A 136 13.15 -11.25 -8.92
CA GLU A 136 14.58 -11.33 -8.57
C GLU A 136 14.79 -11.89 -7.15
N ILE A 137 13.96 -11.50 -6.19
CA ILE A 137 13.99 -12.01 -4.82
C ILE A 137 13.35 -13.41 -4.75
N GLY A 138 12.54 -13.80 -5.72
CA GLY A 138 11.84 -15.08 -5.78
C GLY A 138 10.59 -15.11 -4.90
N ILE A 139 9.83 -14.01 -4.89
CA ILE A 139 8.47 -13.95 -4.32
C ILE A 139 7.50 -14.55 -5.35
N PRO A 140 6.68 -15.56 -4.99
CA PRO A 140 5.72 -16.13 -5.93
C PRO A 140 4.67 -15.10 -6.35
N LYS A 141 4.36 -15.03 -7.65
CA LYS A 141 3.42 -14.04 -8.20
C LYS A 141 2.04 -14.07 -7.55
N GLN A 142 1.55 -15.26 -7.21
CA GLN A 142 0.25 -15.47 -6.57
C GLN A 142 0.21 -14.98 -5.11
N ASP A 143 1.36 -14.70 -4.50
CA ASP A 143 1.46 -14.23 -3.13
C ASP A 143 1.51 -12.70 -3.04
N VAL A 144 1.46 -12.00 -4.21
CA VAL A 144 1.52 -10.53 -4.28
C VAL A 144 0.26 -9.98 -4.93
N VAL A 145 -0.39 -9.06 -4.24
CA VAL A 145 -1.46 -8.23 -4.79
C VAL A 145 -0.94 -6.79 -4.94
N PHE A 146 -0.90 -6.32 -6.17
CA PHE A 146 -0.56 -4.94 -6.48
C PHE A 146 -1.78 -4.04 -6.27
N VAL A 147 -1.59 -2.91 -5.60
CA VAL A 147 -2.66 -1.96 -5.29
C VAL A 147 -2.38 -0.64 -6.01
N GLU A 148 -3.34 -0.14 -6.76
CA GLU A 148 -3.30 1.08 -7.60
C GLU A 148 -2.23 1.08 -8.70
N ARG A 149 -1.07 0.51 -8.45
CA ARG A 149 0.06 0.45 -9.39
C ARG A 149 0.28 -0.97 -9.83
N ASN A 150 0.22 -1.24 -11.14
CA ASN A 150 0.41 -2.58 -11.72
C ASN A 150 1.58 -2.56 -12.70
N PRO A 151 2.83 -2.49 -12.22
CA PRO A 151 4.00 -2.32 -13.09
C PRO A 151 4.24 -3.51 -14.02
N PHE A 152 3.69 -4.69 -13.72
CA PHE A 152 4.00 -5.95 -14.42
C PHE A 152 2.78 -6.60 -15.08
N ASP A 153 1.69 -5.86 -15.26
CA ASP A 153 0.42 -6.38 -15.78
C ASP A 153 -0.04 -7.66 -15.07
N SER A 154 0.16 -7.69 -13.73
CA SER A 154 -0.21 -8.82 -12.88
C SER A 154 -1.71 -9.03 -12.86
N PRO A 155 -2.22 -10.29 -12.95
CA PRO A 155 -3.64 -10.57 -12.76
C PRO A 155 -4.09 -10.38 -11.30
N PHE A 156 -3.14 -10.34 -10.35
CA PHE A 156 -3.39 -10.06 -8.94
C PHE A 156 -3.23 -8.56 -8.68
N TYR A 157 -4.24 -7.80 -9.09
CA TYR A 157 -4.24 -6.34 -9.03
C TYR A 157 -5.60 -5.82 -8.54
N ILE A 158 -5.54 -4.80 -7.72
CA ILE A 158 -6.69 -4.03 -7.26
C ILE A 158 -6.42 -2.56 -7.54
N GLY A 159 -7.24 -1.94 -8.34
CA GLY A 159 -7.11 -0.52 -8.69
C GLY A 159 -8.35 0.02 -9.34
N PHE A 160 -8.27 1.28 -9.73
CA PHE A 160 -9.32 2.00 -10.42
C PHE A 160 -9.03 2.03 -11.92
N ASP A 161 -10.07 2.26 -12.72
CA ASP A 161 -9.92 2.53 -14.15
C ASP A 161 -9.48 4.00 -14.33
N TYR A 162 -8.17 4.22 -14.22
CA TYR A 162 -7.57 5.54 -14.33
C TYR A 162 -7.72 6.14 -15.73
N ALA A 163 -7.75 5.31 -16.77
CA ALA A 163 -7.99 5.77 -18.13
C ALA A 163 -9.41 6.34 -18.26
N LYS A 164 -10.41 5.61 -17.75
CA LYS A 164 -11.81 6.07 -17.72
C LYS A 164 -11.95 7.34 -16.90
N ALA A 165 -11.33 7.42 -15.73
CA ALA A 165 -11.34 8.63 -14.90
C ALA A 165 -10.76 9.84 -15.66
N GLY A 166 -9.70 9.65 -16.43
CA GLY A 166 -9.13 10.68 -17.30
C GLY A 166 -10.10 11.18 -18.36
N LEU A 167 -10.76 10.25 -19.06
CA LEU A 167 -11.76 10.60 -20.08
C LEU A 167 -12.94 11.37 -19.48
N GLU A 168 -13.53 10.87 -18.41
CA GLU A 168 -14.70 11.49 -17.76
C GLU A 168 -14.37 12.90 -17.22
N LEU A 169 -13.19 13.09 -16.66
CA LEU A 169 -12.77 14.40 -16.18
C LEU A 169 -12.53 15.37 -17.34
N ALA A 170 -11.91 14.92 -18.44
CA ALA A 170 -11.72 15.74 -19.62
C ALA A 170 -13.06 16.19 -20.21
N GLU A 171 -14.04 15.30 -20.33
CA GLU A 171 -15.39 15.64 -20.77
C GLU A 171 -16.07 16.65 -19.84
N LYS A 172 -15.95 16.45 -18.52
CA LYS A 172 -16.50 17.37 -17.51
C LYS A 172 -15.92 18.77 -17.63
N LEU A 173 -14.60 18.90 -17.81
CA LEU A 173 -13.92 20.19 -17.92
C LEU A 173 -14.27 20.89 -19.24
N THR A 174 -14.28 20.17 -20.34
CA THR A 174 -14.62 20.73 -21.66
C THR A 174 -16.09 21.15 -21.73
N SER A 175 -17.01 20.42 -21.10
CA SER A 175 -18.42 20.83 -21.00
C SER A 175 -18.60 22.13 -20.20
N LYS A 176 -17.70 22.43 -19.28
CA LYS A 176 -17.61 23.70 -18.54
C LYS A 176 -16.86 24.79 -19.28
N LYS A 177 -16.48 24.56 -20.53
CA LYS A 177 -15.72 25.47 -21.40
C LYS A 177 -14.30 25.79 -20.87
N CYS A 178 -13.71 24.92 -20.05
CA CYS A 178 -12.31 25.03 -19.70
C CYS A 178 -11.45 24.71 -20.92
N SER A 179 -10.55 25.62 -21.28
CA SER A 179 -9.68 25.51 -22.45
C SER A 179 -8.20 25.48 -22.10
N ARG A 180 -7.82 25.99 -20.93
CA ARG A 180 -6.45 26.00 -20.40
C ARG A 180 -6.43 25.30 -19.05
N ILE A 181 -5.75 24.18 -18.97
CA ILE A 181 -5.78 23.28 -17.81
C ILE A 181 -4.36 23.05 -17.33
N LEU A 182 -4.14 23.19 -16.01
CA LEU A 182 -2.94 22.73 -15.34
C LEU A 182 -3.20 21.34 -14.78
N LEU A 183 -2.38 20.39 -15.18
CA LEU A 183 -2.36 19.03 -14.60
C LEU A 183 -1.09 18.83 -13.80
N ILE A 184 -1.23 18.42 -12.56
CA ILE A 184 -0.13 18.04 -11.69
C ILE A 184 -0.28 16.55 -11.32
N THR A 185 0.74 15.77 -11.66
CA THR A 185 0.78 14.32 -11.41
C THR A 185 1.98 13.96 -10.53
N GLU A 186 1.95 12.77 -9.96
CA GLU A 186 3.18 12.08 -9.55
C GLU A 186 3.96 11.66 -10.80
N THR A 187 5.05 10.89 -10.66
CA THR A 187 5.81 10.41 -11.82
C THR A 187 4.94 9.55 -12.74
N LEU A 188 5.07 9.76 -14.05
CA LEU A 188 4.38 8.95 -15.05
C LEU A 188 4.98 7.54 -15.20
N ASP A 189 6.06 7.23 -14.49
CA ASP A 189 6.59 5.87 -14.41
C ASP A 189 5.66 4.91 -13.68
N TYR A 190 4.75 5.44 -12.84
CA TYR A 190 3.70 4.64 -12.22
C TYR A 190 2.53 4.42 -13.17
N SER A 191 2.08 3.16 -13.31
CA SER A 191 1.03 2.77 -14.24
C SER A 191 -0.25 3.59 -14.09
N SER A 192 -0.71 3.81 -12.87
CA SER A 192 -1.93 4.59 -12.57
C SER A 192 -1.84 6.04 -13.05
N GLN A 193 -0.68 6.69 -12.86
CA GLN A 193 -0.44 8.06 -13.29
C GLN A 193 -0.37 8.16 -14.82
N ASN A 194 0.31 7.21 -15.44
CA ASN A 194 0.46 7.15 -16.89
C ASN A 194 -0.89 6.90 -17.60
N GLU A 195 -1.66 5.91 -17.14
CA GLU A 195 -2.97 5.59 -17.70
C GLU A 195 -3.92 6.80 -17.66
N PHE A 196 -3.96 7.48 -16.51
CA PHE A 196 -4.74 8.71 -16.40
C PHE A 196 -4.25 9.78 -17.36
N TYR A 197 -2.94 10.08 -17.34
CA TYR A 197 -2.35 11.13 -18.17
C TYR A 197 -2.59 10.90 -19.65
N MET A 198 -2.36 9.69 -20.14
CA MET A 198 -2.52 9.35 -21.56
C MET A 198 -3.97 9.55 -22.03
N ALA A 199 -4.93 9.07 -21.26
CA ALA A 199 -6.34 9.21 -21.61
C ALA A 199 -6.82 10.68 -21.52
N PHE A 200 -6.45 11.36 -20.43
CA PHE A 200 -6.83 12.75 -20.19
C PHE A 200 -6.24 13.70 -21.23
N SER A 201 -4.94 13.60 -21.49
CA SER A 201 -4.24 14.46 -22.46
C SER A 201 -4.74 14.26 -23.89
N ALA A 202 -4.99 13.00 -24.29
CA ALA A 202 -5.54 12.70 -25.60
C ALA A 202 -6.96 13.29 -25.79
N ALA A 203 -7.81 13.16 -24.77
CA ALA A 203 -9.18 13.69 -24.80
C ALA A 203 -9.20 15.23 -24.88
N LEU A 204 -8.33 15.91 -24.13
CA LEU A 204 -8.20 17.37 -24.18
C LEU A 204 -7.65 17.86 -25.52
N LYS A 205 -6.64 17.15 -26.06
CA LYS A 205 -6.09 17.46 -27.38
C LYS A 205 -7.13 17.38 -28.48
N ALA A 206 -8.00 16.37 -28.43
CA ALA A 206 -9.11 16.22 -29.38
C ALA A 206 -10.14 17.36 -29.33
N LYS A 207 -10.16 18.12 -28.23
CA LYS A 207 -11.02 19.30 -28.02
C LYS A 207 -10.26 20.64 -28.16
N ASN A 208 -9.02 20.61 -28.64
CA ASN A 208 -8.14 21.79 -28.79
C ASN A 208 -7.91 22.56 -27.47
N CYS A 209 -7.91 21.87 -26.33
CA CYS A 209 -7.55 22.46 -25.06
C CYS A 209 -6.03 22.48 -24.86
N VAL A 210 -5.54 23.50 -24.16
CA VAL A 210 -4.13 23.63 -23.78
C VAL A 210 -3.93 22.95 -22.44
N LEU A 211 -3.01 22.00 -22.39
CA LEU A 211 -2.62 21.27 -21.19
C LEU A 211 -1.21 21.68 -20.77
N HIS A 212 -1.09 22.27 -19.59
CA HIS A 212 0.18 22.43 -18.88
C HIS A 212 0.35 21.27 -17.93
N HIS A 213 1.39 20.47 -18.10
CA HIS A 213 1.63 19.29 -17.27
C HIS A 213 2.91 19.44 -16.46
N VAL A 214 2.82 19.15 -15.18
CA VAL A 214 3.93 19.17 -14.22
C VAL A 214 3.91 17.88 -13.41
N GLN A 215 5.08 17.28 -13.24
CA GLN A 215 5.27 16.14 -12.33
C GLN A 215 5.90 16.63 -11.03
N THR A 216 5.45 16.07 -9.90
CA THR A 216 6.00 16.36 -8.58
C THR A 216 5.87 15.13 -7.68
N ASP A 217 6.52 15.17 -6.55
CA ASP A 217 6.40 14.19 -5.46
C ASP A 217 5.97 14.88 -4.17
N SER A 218 5.66 14.09 -3.15
CA SER A 218 5.20 14.60 -1.86
C SER A 218 6.26 15.40 -1.09
N LEU A 219 7.55 15.18 -1.38
CA LEU A 219 8.65 15.86 -0.68
C LEU A 219 8.95 17.24 -1.28
N HIS A 220 8.85 17.37 -2.60
CA HIS A 220 9.23 18.57 -3.32
C HIS A 220 8.04 19.41 -3.81
N CYS A 221 6.81 18.96 -3.53
CA CYS A 221 5.59 19.58 -4.08
C CYS A 221 5.47 21.07 -3.77
N TYR A 222 5.84 21.54 -2.58
CA TYR A 222 5.76 22.96 -2.24
C TYR A 222 6.64 23.84 -3.14
N THR A 223 7.88 23.44 -3.37
CA THR A 223 8.81 24.16 -4.26
C THR A 223 8.29 24.18 -5.69
N HIS A 224 7.84 23.04 -6.19
CA HIS A 224 7.28 22.94 -7.54
C HIS A 224 6.00 23.77 -7.68
N PHE A 225 5.11 23.78 -6.67
CA PHE A 225 3.90 24.59 -6.72
C PHE A 225 4.21 26.09 -6.79
N LEU A 226 5.18 26.58 -6.02
CA LEU A 226 5.61 27.98 -6.08
C LEU A 226 6.18 28.35 -7.46
N GLN A 227 7.02 27.47 -8.04
CA GLN A 227 7.56 27.67 -9.38
C GLN A 227 6.44 27.74 -10.43
N VAL A 228 5.56 26.73 -10.43
CA VAL A 228 4.44 26.65 -11.38
C VAL A 228 3.52 27.86 -11.27
N LEU A 229 3.19 28.28 -10.05
CA LEU A 229 2.28 29.40 -9.82
C LEU A 229 2.91 30.75 -10.19
N ASN A 230 4.24 30.91 -10.10
CA ASN A 230 4.94 32.08 -10.56
C ASN A 230 4.93 32.24 -12.09
N ASP A 231 5.06 31.11 -12.79
CA ASP A 231 5.21 31.10 -14.24
C ASP A 231 3.86 30.96 -14.97
N LEU A 232 2.79 30.66 -14.21
CA LEU A 232 1.50 30.34 -14.77
C LEU A 232 0.71 31.60 -15.10
N GLU A 233 0.47 31.82 -16.38
CA GLU A 233 -0.62 32.67 -16.80
C GLU A 233 -1.97 32.08 -16.33
N SER A 234 -3.08 32.77 -16.50
CA SER A 234 -4.41 32.27 -16.06
C SER A 234 -4.73 30.87 -16.63
N VAL A 235 -5.21 29.96 -15.79
CA VAL A 235 -5.78 28.68 -16.18
C VAL A 235 -7.25 28.59 -15.75
N ASP A 236 -8.04 27.83 -16.51
CA ASP A 236 -9.48 27.66 -16.25
C ASP A 236 -9.73 26.60 -15.16
N ALA A 237 -8.82 25.64 -15.01
CA ALA A 237 -8.90 24.60 -14.01
C ALA A 237 -7.52 24.02 -13.65
N VAL A 238 -7.40 23.57 -12.40
CA VAL A 238 -6.24 22.83 -11.91
C VAL A 238 -6.67 21.42 -11.57
N VAL A 239 -5.95 20.41 -12.05
CA VAL A 239 -6.20 18.99 -11.80
C VAL A 239 -4.98 18.39 -11.10
N LEU A 240 -5.21 17.70 -9.99
CA LEU A 240 -4.17 16.97 -9.27
C LEU A 240 -4.58 15.49 -9.09
N THR A 241 -3.64 14.58 -9.32
CA THR A 241 -3.96 13.15 -9.38
C THR A 241 -4.05 12.45 -8.03
N ASN A 242 -3.80 13.17 -6.94
CA ASN A 242 -4.10 12.66 -5.61
C ASN A 242 -4.53 13.78 -4.63
N TYR A 243 -5.21 13.38 -3.57
CA TYR A 243 -5.77 14.30 -2.59
C TYR A 243 -4.69 15.07 -1.81
N HIS A 244 -3.59 14.40 -1.45
CA HIS A 244 -2.51 15.05 -0.68
C HIS A 244 -1.85 16.18 -1.46
N LEU A 245 -1.59 15.97 -2.76
CA LEU A 245 -1.10 17.03 -3.64
C LEU A 245 -2.13 18.18 -3.76
N ALA A 246 -3.43 17.84 -3.87
CA ALA A 246 -4.49 18.85 -3.99
C ALA A 246 -4.63 19.70 -2.72
N GLU A 247 -4.55 19.09 -1.54
CA GLU A 247 -4.57 19.78 -0.26
C GLU A 247 -3.38 20.74 -0.13
N ASN A 248 -2.17 20.27 -0.39
CA ASN A 248 -0.96 21.06 -0.36
C ASN A 248 -1.00 22.21 -1.38
N PHE A 249 -1.44 21.93 -2.61
CA PHE A 249 -1.59 22.97 -3.63
C PHE A 249 -2.61 24.05 -3.22
N SER A 250 -3.75 23.61 -2.65
CA SER A 250 -4.76 24.56 -2.12
C SER A 250 -4.21 25.45 -1.02
N ASN A 251 -3.39 24.90 -0.12
CA ASN A 251 -2.76 25.66 0.96
C ASN A 251 -1.75 26.68 0.40
N VAL A 252 -0.89 26.27 -0.53
CA VAL A 252 0.09 27.15 -1.17
C VAL A 252 -0.60 28.25 -1.96
N SER A 253 -1.60 27.89 -2.79
CA SER A 253 -2.31 28.88 -3.63
C SER A 253 -3.06 29.92 -2.79
N LYS A 254 -3.76 29.52 -1.74
CA LYS A 254 -4.47 30.45 -0.85
C LYS A 254 -3.52 31.39 -0.10
N THR A 255 -2.34 30.90 0.27
CA THR A 255 -1.37 31.67 1.07
C THR A 255 -0.60 32.67 0.22
N PHE A 256 -0.11 32.24 -0.94
CA PHE A 256 0.83 33.02 -1.75
C PHE A 256 0.21 33.62 -3.03
N TYR A 257 -0.90 33.03 -3.51
CA TYR A 257 -1.57 33.39 -4.76
C TYR A 257 -3.08 33.56 -4.58
N PRO A 258 -3.53 34.46 -3.68
CA PRO A 258 -4.96 34.61 -3.34
C PRO A 258 -5.84 35.03 -4.53
N HIS A 259 -5.22 35.48 -5.64
CA HIS A 259 -5.92 35.85 -6.87
C HIS A 259 -6.19 34.67 -7.80
N LEU A 260 -5.67 33.48 -7.49
CA LEU A 260 -5.95 32.27 -8.24
C LEU A 260 -7.35 31.74 -7.84
N HIS A 261 -8.33 31.97 -8.71
CA HIS A 261 -9.71 31.52 -8.48
C HIS A 261 -10.09 30.28 -9.28
N SER A 262 -9.11 29.64 -9.94
CA SER A 262 -9.36 28.45 -10.77
C SER A 262 -9.81 27.28 -9.89
N PRO A 263 -10.90 26.57 -10.25
CA PRO A 263 -11.36 25.41 -9.51
C PRO A 263 -10.31 24.30 -9.53
N ILE A 264 -10.13 23.67 -8.36
CA ILE A 264 -9.22 22.54 -8.16
C ILE A 264 -10.03 21.25 -8.23
N TYR A 265 -9.58 20.32 -9.04
CA TYR A 265 -10.14 18.98 -9.17
C TYR A 265 -9.08 17.96 -8.72
N THR A 266 -9.51 16.94 -8.03
CA THR A 266 -8.63 15.83 -7.67
C THR A 266 -9.28 14.51 -8.02
N ILE A 267 -8.42 13.54 -8.33
CA ILE A 267 -8.79 12.13 -8.45
C ILE A 267 -8.27 11.48 -7.18
N SER A 268 -9.16 11.06 -6.33
CA SER A 268 -8.81 10.35 -5.11
C SER A 268 -9.72 9.16 -4.95
N PRO A 269 -9.20 7.95 -5.05
CA PRO A 269 -9.94 6.79 -4.59
C PRO A 269 -10.18 6.93 -3.08
N LEU A 270 -11.40 6.80 -2.66
CA LEU A 270 -11.77 6.63 -1.26
C LEU A 270 -11.94 5.13 -1.03
N PHE A 271 -11.10 4.57 -0.16
CA PHE A 271 -11.23 3.18 0.30
C PHE A 271 -12.15 3.09 1.51
#